data_59d8c8994354b16c7efe98475b73b9ca
#
_entry.id   59d8c8994354b16c7efe98475b73b9ca
#
_cell.length_a   1.000
_cell.length_b   1.000
_cell.length_c   1.000
_cell.angle_alpha   90.00
_cell.angle_beta   90.00
_cell.angle_gamma   90.00
#
_symmetry.space_group_name_H-M   'P 1'
#
loop_
_entity.id
_entity.type
_entity.pdbx_description
1 polymer ?
#
loop_
_entity_poly.entity_id
_entity_poly.type
_entity_poly.pdbx_seq_one_letter_code
_entity_poly.pdbx_strand_id
1 'polypeptide(L)'
;KDICKKYEITNKLNGATDHGASNNYYDGFSIPFGYVMLEYEKSKYDYAQIINAAYNLYTYKGRSESDSLSLAYTFYRDSNFKNSAYVKLFKRKNKNYLEDYELDNQARRNAGYEVGVKSSWNSYNQAFSAKLAYKKGTGIFRSQPDPLEDSGEATSRFALINLNLNYKYKFELPLSYDLNINARYGLNKLSLQDTFSIGGYHSVRGFDGESSLVGNHGVSVRNTLSYNYYKRNSVYAGLDAG
;
A
#
# COMPACT_ATOMS: atom_id res chain seq x y z
N LYS A 1 -3.32 5.37 30.73
CA LYS A 1 -2.37 4.76 29.75
C LYS A 1 -3.20 3.82 28.87
N ASP A 2 -3.82 4.37 27.85
CA ASP A 2 -4.69 3.58 26.97
C ASP A 2 -3.85 2.96 25.87
N ILE A 3 -3.66 1.65 25.96
CA ILE A 3 -3.12 0.84 24.88
C ILE A 3 -4.28 0.65 23.90
N CYS A 4 -4.31 1.43 22.83
CA CYS A 4 -5.29 1.23 21.78
C CYS A 4 -4.92 -0.03 20.99
N LYS A 5 -5.61 -1.13 21.28
CA LYS A 5 -5.58 -2.32 20.42
C LYS A 5 -6.57 -2.10 19.28
N LYS A 6 -6.07 -2.00 18.07
CA LYS A 6 -6.91 -2.00 16.87
C LYS A 6 -7.00 -3.43 16.34
N TYR A 7 -8.12 -4.09 16.57
CA TYR A 7 -8.45 -5.37 15.94
C TYR A 7 -9.37 -5.09 14.75
N GLU A 8 -8.91 -5.35 13.56
CA GLU A 8 -9.75 -5.32 12.37
C GLU A 8 -9.71 -6.73 11.75
N ILE A 9 -10.71 -7.53 12.12
CA ILE A 9 -10.98 -8.81 11.46
C ILE A 9 -11.94 -8.50 10.34
N THR A 10 -11.42 -8.30 9.14
CA THR A 10 -12.27 -8.26 7.94
C THR A 10 -12.67 -9.68 7.60
N ASN A 11 -13.89 -10.02 7.94
CA ASN A 11 -14.51 -11.28 7.60
C ASN A 11 -14.50 -11.55 6.09
N LYS A 12 -14.41 -12.85 5.76
CA LYS A 12 -14.63 -13.43 4.44
C LYS A 12 -15.63 -12.61 3.62
N LEU A 13 -15.17 -11.89 2.65
CA LEU A 13 -15.98 -11.58 1.48
C LEU A 13 -16.06 -12.88 0.68
N ASN A 14 -17.06 -13.71 0.97
CA ASN A 14 -17.55 -14.71 0.04
C ASN A 14 -18.24 -13.94 -1.09
N GLY A 15 -17.47 -13.29 -1.93
CA GLY A 15 -17.93 -12.89 -3.24
C GLY A 15 -18.11 -14.17 -4.03
N ALA A 16 -19.34 -14.58 -4.21
CA ALA A 16 -19.72 -15.64 -5.12
C ALA A 16 -19.59 -15.14 -6.56
N THR A 17 -18.36 -14.94 -7.00
CA THR A 17 -17.99 -15.01 -8.40
C THR A 17 -17.10 -16.21 -8.54
N ASP A 18 -17.34 -17.01 -9.56
CA ASP A 18 -16.79 -18.36 -9.82
C ASP A 18 -15.26 -18.53 -9.78
N HIS A 19 -14.46 -17.56 -9.32
CA HIS A 19 -13.03 -17.55 -9.63
C HIS A 19 -12.07 -17.24 -8.50
N GLY A 20 -12.51 -17.02 -7.25
CA GLY A 20 -11.51 -16.80 -6.20
C GLY A 20 -12.06 -16.57 -4.79
N ALA A 21 -11.26 -16.96 -3.80
CA ALA A 21 -11.49 -16.69 -2.39
C ALA A 21 -10.30 -15.90 -1.82
N SER A 22 -10.55 -14.89 -1.00
CA SER A 22 -9.51 -14.17 -0.27
C SER A 22 -9.84 -14.04 1.21
N ASN A 23 -8.82 -14.09 2.05
CA ASN A 23 -8.94 -13.90 3.48
C ASN A 23 -7.86 -12.95 3.97
N ASN A 24 -8.27 -11.89 4.67
CA ASN A 24 -7.38 -10.90 5.23
C ASN A 24 -7.42 -10.96 6.75
N TYR A 25 -6.25 -11.01 7.36
CA TYR A 25 -6.06 -10.86 8.79
C TYR A 25 -5.15 -9.67 9.04
N TYR A 26 -5.55 -8.80 9.94
CA TYR A 26 -4.76 -7.66 10.39
C TYR A 26 -4.77 -7.59 11.92
N ASP A 27 -3.60 -7.45 12.52
CA ASP A 27 -3.40 -7.28 13.96
C ASP A 27 -2.33 -6.21 14.19
N GLY A 28 -2.49 -5.41 15.24
CA GLY A 28 -1.51 -4.39 15.53
C GLY A 28 -1.82 -3.64 16.81
N PHE A 29 -0.82 -2.93 17.29
CA PHE A 29 -0.97 -2.01 18.41
C PHE A 29 -0.19 -0.72 18.17
N SER A 30 -0.65 0.37 18.77
CA SER A 30 0.07 1.63 18.82
C SER A 30 0.15 2.14 20.25
N ILE A 31 1.34 2.58 20.66
CA ILE A 31 1.62 3.07 22.01
C ILE A 31 2.20 4.47 21.90
N PRO A 32 1.46 5.51 22.38
CA PRO A 32 1.96 6.87 22.41
C PRO A 32 2.84 7.11 23.65
N PHE A 33 3.98 7.76 23.46
CA PHE A 33 4.90 8.24 24.48
C PHE A 33 5.18 9.73 24.26
N GLY A 34 4.26 10.59 24.65
CA GLY A 34 4.37 12.02 24.37
C GLY A 34 4.38 12.32 22.88
N TYR A 35 5.50 12.81 22.36
CA TYR A 35 5.69 13.11 20.92
C TYR A 35 6.14 11.90 20.11
N VAL A 36 6.39 10.78 20.74
CA VAL A 36 6.83 9.53 20.08
C VAL A 36 5.66 8.56 20.02
N MET A 37 5.50 7.88 18.87
CA MET A 37 4.53 6.81 18.65
C MET A 37 5.27 5.55 18.25
N LEU A 38 5.06 4.47 18.98
CA LEU A 38 5.50 3.13 18.61
C LEU A 38 4.31 2.37 18.04
N GLU A 39 4.46 1.83 16.84
CA GLU A 39 3.43 1.06 16.15
C GLU A 39 3.99 -0.29 15.71
N TYR A 40 3.25 -1.36 15.98
CA TYR A 40 3.49 -2.67 15.43
C TYR A 40 2.27 -3.10 14.61
N GLU A 41 2.52 -3.61 13.44
CA GLU A 41 1.48 -4.09 12.53
C GLU A 41 1.87 -5.47 11.99
N LYS A 42 0.92 -6.38 11.98
CA LYS A 42 1.01 -7.67 11.35
C LYS A 42 -0.18 -7.85 10.42
N SER A 43 0.09 -8.24 9.19
CA SER A 43 -0.97 -8.57 8.23
C SER A 43 -0.69 -9.91 7.58
N LYS A 44 -1.76 -10.62 7.29
CA LYS A 44 -1.74 -11.88 6.54
C LYS A 44 -2.84 -11.83 5.50
N TYR A 45 -2.48 -12.12 4.28
CA TYR A 45 -3.37 -12.19 3.15
C TYR A 45 -3.23 -13.54 2.47
N ASP A 46 -4.31 -14.30 2.45
CA ASP A 46 -4.42 -15.56 1.74
C ASP A 46 -5.40 -15.37 0.58
N TYR A 47 -5.05 -15.85 -0.60
CA TYR A 47 -5.95 -15.86 -1.76
C TYR A 47 -5.85 -17.18 -2.50
N ALA A 48 -6.94 -17.53 -3.18
CA ALA A 48 -7.01 -18.66 -4.08
C ALA A 48 -7.81 -18.28 -5.31
N GLN A 49 -7.34 -18.66 -6.48
CA GLN A 49 -8.04 -18.48 -7.75
C GLN A 49 -7.92 -19.74 -8.60
N ILE A 50 -8.94 -20.01 -9.41
CA ILE A 50 -8.93 -21.10 -10.37
C ILE A 50 -8.34 -20.59 -11.68
N ILE A 51 -7.32 -21.27 -12.18
CA ILE A 51 -6.67 -20.95 -13.46
C ILE A 51 -7.04 -22.07 -14.44
N ASN A 52 -7.53 -21.67 -15.60
CA ASN A 52 -7.78 -22.61 -16.70
C ASN A 52 -6.53 -22.66 -17.60
N ALA A 53 -5.87 -23.81 -17.64
CA ALA A 53 -4.71 -24.02 -18.49
C ALA A 53 -4.83 -25.35 -19.24
N ALA A 54 -4.80 -25.26 -20.57
CA ALA A 54 -4.74 -26.41 -21.47
C ALA A 54 -5.72 -27.55 -21.13
N TYR A 55 -7.01 -27.25 -20.96
CA TYR A 55 -8.10 -28.16 -20.65
C TYR A 55 -8.22 -28.64 -19.20
N ASN A 56 -7.35 -28.19 -18.29
CA ASN A 56 -7.42 -28.51 -16.87
C ASN A 56 -7.62 -27.24 -16.03
N LEU A 57 -8.38 -27.38 -14.96
CA LEU A 57 -8.56 -26.35 -13.94
C LEU A 57 -7.53 -26.60 -12.83
N TYR A 58 -6.72 -25.58 -12.54
CA TYR A 58 -5.75 -25.62 -11.46
C TYR A 58 -6.09 -24.58 -10.41
N THR A 59 -5.91 -24.91 -9.15
CA THR A 59 -6.08 -23.97 -8.05
C THR A 59 -4.74 -23.30 -7.74
N TYR A 60 -4.64 -22.00 -8.01
CA TYR A 60 -3.49 -21.18 -7.63
C TYR A 60 -3.78 -20.47 -6.31
N LYS A 61 -2.93 -20.68 -5.32
CA LYS A 61 -3.05 -20.12 -3.97
C LYS A 61 -1.84 -19.25 -3.67
N GLY A 62 -2.06 -18.11 -3.01
CA GLY A 62 -0.98 -17.26 -2.53
C GLY A 62 -1.18 -16.90 -1.07
N ARG A 63 -0.07 -16.80 -0.36
CA ARG A 63 -0.02 -16.34 1.03
C ARG A 63 1.02 -15.23 1.16
N SER A 64 0.59 -14.09 1.66
CA SER A 64 1.47 -12.97 2.00
C SER A 64 1.37 -12.67 3.48
N GLU A 65 2.50 -12.67 4.16
CA GLU A 65 2.62 -12.29 5.57
C GLU A 65 3.54 -11.06 5.66
N SER A 66 3.13 -10.05 6.40
CA SER A 66 3.91 -8.83 6.60
C SER A 66 3.89 -8.43 8.06
N ASP A 67 5.08 -8.25 8.62
CA ASP A 67 5.29 -7.69 9.96
C ASP A 67 6.00 -6.36 9.82
N SER A 68 5.62 -5.36 10.61
CA SER A 68 6.31 -4.08 10.65
C SER A 68 6.31 -3.47 12.04
N LEU A 69 7.42 -2.83 12.36
CA LEU A 69 7.60 -2.04 13.57
C LEU A 69 8.01 -0.64 13.18
N SER A 70 7.27 0.37 13.61
CA SER A 70 7.56 1.77 13.31
C SER A 70 7.67 2.61 14.56
N LEU A 71 8.61 3.55 14.52
CA LEU A 71 8.80 4.59 15.52
C LEU A 71 8.65 5.93 14.82
N ALA A 72 7.67 6.72 15.23
CA ALA A 72 7.42 8.05 14.69
C ALA A 72 7.63 9.10 15.79
N TYR A 73 8.33 10.18 15.45
CA TYR A 73 8.53 11.35 16.29
C TYR A 73 7.84 12.56 15.69
N THR A 74 6.91 13.16 16.44
CA THR A 74 6.24 14.39 16.06
C THR A 74 7.09 15.58 16.52
N PHE A 75 7.81 16.20 15.58
CA PHE A 75 8.73 17.31 15.89
C PHE A 75 8.06 18.70 15.84
N TYR A 76 6.87 18.78 15.22
CA TYR A 76 6.07 20.00 15.21
C TYR A 76 4.58 19.63 15.22
N ARG A 77 3.82 20.28 16.09
CA ARG A 77 2.37 20.15 16.18
C ARG A 77 1.75 21.41 16.75
N ASP A 78 0.74 21.90 16.05
CA ASP A 78 -0.20 22.90 16.57
C ASP A 78 -1.64 22.48 16.30
N SER A 79 -2.60 23.42 16.37
CA SER A 79 -4.02 23.13 16.12
C SER A 79 -4.30 22.65 14.69
N ASN A 80 -3.55 23.08 13.72
CA ASN A 80 -3.78 22.85 12.29
C ASN A 80 -2.71 21.98 11.63
N PHE A 81 -1.47 22.04 12.12
CA PHE A 81 -0.33 21.34 11.54
C PHE A 81 0.17 20.19 12.42
N LYS A 82 0.58 19.12 11.78
CA LYS A 82 1.33 18.03 12.42
C LYS A 82 2.41 17.54 11.48
N ASN A 83 3.67 17.64 11.92
CA ASN A 83 4.83 17.15 11.17
C ASN A 83 5.55 16.09 12.00
N SER A 84 5.84 14.96 11.39
CA SER A 84 6.50 13.83 12.04
C SER A 84 7.52 13.17 11.11
N ALA A 85 8.62 12.74 11.69
CA ALA A 85 9.58 11.86 11.05
C ALA A 85 9.38 10.44 11.60
N TYR A 86 9.65 9.41 10.80
CA TYR A 86 9.50 8.03 11.24
C TYR A 86 10.56 7.13 10.63
N VAL A 87 10.82 6.04 11.36
CA VAL A 87 11.58 4.89 10.90
C VAL A 87 10.69 3.66 11.04
N LYS A 88 10.58 2.85 10.01
CA LYS A 88 9.82 1.61 9.98
C LYS A 88 10.71 0.47 9.54
N LEU A 89 10.80 -0.57 10.34
CA LEU A 89 11.37 -1.85 9.97
C LEU A 89 10.25 -2.73 9.43
N PHE A 90 10.50 -3.43 8.34
CA PHE A 90 9.51 -4.32 7.75
C PHE A 90 10.12 -5.67 7.37
N LYS A 91 9.28 -6.69 7.42
CA LYS A 91 9.55 -8.03 6.91
C LYS A 91 8.33 -8.52 6.18
N ARG A 92 8.50 -9.03 4.98
CA ARG A 92 7.44 -9.61 4.15
C ARG A 92 7.85 -10.99 3.67
N LYS A 93 6.92 -11.92 3.73
CA LYS A 93 7.07 -13.28 3.22
C LYS A 93 5.90 -13.59 2.31
N ASN A 94 6.20 -13.93 1.07
CA ASN A 94 5.21 -14.38 0.10
C ASN A 94 5.51 -15.82 -0.28
N LYS A 95 4.45 -16.61 -0.41
CA LYS A 95 4.50 -18.00 -0.88
C LYS A 95 3.34 -18.21 -1.85
N ASN A 96 3.63 -18.89 -2.91
CA ASN A 96 2.64 -19.27 -3.90
C ASN A 96 2.61 -20.79 -4.06
N TYR A 97 1.44 -21.31 -4.34
CA TYR A 97 1.16 -22.74 -4.49
C TYR A 97 0.37 -22.95 -5.78
N LEU A 98 0.69 -24.01 -6.50
CA LEU A 98 -0.15 -24.56 -7.55
C LEU A 98 -0.71 -25.89 -7.05
N GLU A 99 -2.03 -25.96 -6.89
CA GLU A 99 -2.68 -27.00 -6.11
C GLU A 99 -2.10 -27.04 -4.68
N ASP A 100 -1.42 -28.11 -4.30
CA ASP A 100 -0.78 -28.27 -2.98
C ASP A 100 0.76 -28.18 -3.05
N TYR A 101 1.33 -27.88 -4.23
CA TYR A 101 2.78 -27.76 -4.40
C TYR A 101 3.24 -26.34 -4.23
N GLU A 102 4.18 -26.08 -3.29
CA GLU A 102 4.82 -24.77 -3.12
C GLU A 102 5.71 -24.47 -4.34
N LEU A 103 5.54 -23.28 -4.89
CA LEU A 103 6.38 -22.78 -5.99
C LEU A 103 7.59 -22.06 -5.39
N ASP A 104 8.67 -22.80 -5.11
CA ASP A 104 9.89 -22.28 -4.46
C ASP A 104 10.52 -21.11 -5.23
N ASN A 105 10.42 -21.13 -6.57
CA ASN A 105 10.91 -20.06 -7.43
C ASN A 105 10.13 -18.74 -7.28
N GLN A 106 8.93 -18.80 -6.70
CA GLN A 106 8.08 -17.64 -6.41
C GLN A 106 8.06 -17.27 -4.93
N ALA A 107 8.68 -18.08 -4.08
CA ALA A 107 8.81 -17.76 -2.66
C ALA A 107 9.77 -16.58 -2.47
N ARG A 108 9.31 -15.54 -1.79
CA ARG A 108 10.11 -14.33 -1.54
C ARG A 108 10.09 -13.98 -0.05
N ARG A 109 11.27 -13.62 0.46
CA ARG A 109 11.44 -13.10 1.83
C ARG A 109 12.19 -11.78 1.73
N ASN A 110 11.46 -10.67 1.86
CA ASN A 110 12.01 -9.33 1.82
C ASN A 110 11.96 -8.72 3.21
N ALA A 111 13.03 -8.05 3.60
CA ALA A 111 13.07 -7.27 4.82
C ALA A 111 13.91 -6.02 4.59
N GLY A 112 13.67 -5.00 5.38
CA GLY A 112 14.37 -3.75 5.21
C GLY A 112 13.85 -2.67 6.15
N TYR A 113 14.12 -1.44 5.77
CA TYR A 113 13.65 -0.27 6.49
C TYR A 113 13.06 0.77 5.56
N GLU A 114 12.21 1.60 6.13
CA GLU A 114 11.65 2.79 5.50
C GLU A 114 11.87 3.96 6.45
N VAL A 115 12.44 5.04 5.96
CA VAL A 115 12.55 6.31 6.68
C VAL A 115 11.80 7.37 5.93
N GLY A 116 11.12 8.24 6.65
CA GLY A 116 10.33 9.25 5.96
C GLY A 116 9.81 10.34 6.86
N VAL A 117 9.16 11.29 6.22
CA VAL A 117 8.47 12.41 6.86
C VAL A 117 7.00 12.39 6.45
N LYS A 118 6.15 12.74 7.40
CA LYS A 118 4.72 12.95 7.20
C LYS A 118 4.38 14.36 7.63
N SER A 119 3.69 15.09 6.79
CA SER A 119 3.13 16.40 7.08
C SER A 119 1.62 16.34 6.91
N SER A 120 0.88 16.92 7.81
CA SER A 120 -0.55 17.11 7.67
C SER A 120 -0.96 18.50 8.12
N TRP A 121 -1.85 19.10 7.36
CA TRP A 121 -2.46 20.37 7.66
C TRP A 121 -3.96 20.27 7.47
N ASN A 122 -4.71 20.72 8.46
CA ASN A 122 -6.16 20.72 8.45
C ASN A 122 -6.68 22.11 8.82
N SER A 123 -7.60 22.62 8.04
CA SER A 123 -8.33 23.85 8.30
C SER A 123 -9.82 23.54 8.19
N TYR A 124 -10.67 24.53 8.42
CA TYR A 124 -12.13 24.38 8.37
C TYR A 124 -12.63 23.74 7.05
N ASN A 125 -12.06 24.19 5.93
CA ASN A 125 -12.50 23.76 4.59
C ASN A 125 -11.41 23.06 3.78
N GLN A 126 -10.21 22.85 4.33
CA GLN A 126 -9.09 22.24 3.61
C GLN A 126 -8.38 21.21 4.46
N ALA A 127 -7.96 20.14 3.82
CA ALA A 127 -7.08 19.14 4.42
C ALA A 127 -5.97 18.79 3.43
N PHE A 128 -4.73 18.83 3.89
CA PHE A 128 -3.56 18.44 3.12
C PHE A 128 -2.77 17.40 3.91
N SER A 129 -2.31 16.36 3.22
CA SER A 129 -1.35 15.43 3.79
C SER A 129 -0.28 15.06 2.76
N ALA A 130 0.95 15.00 3.21
CA ALA A 130 2.10 14.62 2.41
C ALA A 130 2.91 13.57 3.15
N LYS A 131 3.37 12.55 2.44
CA LYS A 131 4.31 11.54 2.91
C LYS A 131 5.42 11.39 1.89
N LEU A 132 6.67 11.65 2.32
CA LEU A 132 7.87 11.34 1.55
C LEU A 132 8.63 10.25 2.29
N ALA A 133 8.97 9.17 1.61
CA ALA A 133 9.61 8.00 2.20
C ALA A 133 10.71 7.44 1.31
N TYR A 134 11.85 7.12 1.90
CA TYR A 134 12.88 6.28 1.32
C TYR A 134 12.75 4.88 1.90
N LYS A 135 12.62 3.87 1.05
CA LYS A 135 12.48 2.47 1.43
C LYS A 135 13.62 1.66 0.83
N LYS A 136 14.28 0.85 1.65
CA LYS A 136 15.41 0.00 1.23
C LYS A 136 15.23 -1.42 1.74
N GLY A 137 15.37 -2.38 0.81
CA GLY A 137 15.51 -3.79 1.11
C GLY A 137 16.93 -4.10 1.59
N THR A 138 17.04 -4.96 2.59
CA THR A 138 18.32 -5.33 3.21
C THR A 138 18.36 -6.83 3.54
N GLY A 139 19.52 -7.34 3.97
CA GLY A 139 19.71 -8.73 4.43
C GLY A 139 19.25 -9.03 5.85
N ILE A 140 18.67 -8.05 6.56
CA ILE A 140 18.16 -8.27 7.91
C ILE A 140 17.06 -9.33 7.94
N PHE A 141 16.82 -9.93 9.11
CA PHE A 141 15.78 -10.96 9.33
C PHE A 141 15.86 -12.16 8.37
N ARG A 142 17.07 -12.55 7.93
CA ARG A 142 17.29 -13.65 6.97
C ARG A 142 16.53 -13.45 5.65
N SER A 143 16.43 -12.20 5.20
CA SER A 143 15.96 -11.89 3.85
C SER A 143 16.89 -12.54 2.84
N GLN A 144 16.33 -13.33 1.94
CA GLN A 144 17.10 -14.05 0.93
C GLN A 144 17.48 -13.07 -0.19
N PRO A 145 18.74 -13.14 -0.71
CA PRO A 145 19.06 -12.48 -1.96
C PRO A 145 18.18 -13.08 -3.08
N ASP A 146 17.86 -12.29 -4.08
CA ASP A 146 17.16 -12.81 -5.23
C ASP A 146 18.12 -13.70 -6.04
N PRO A 147 17.75 -14.90 -6.49
CA PRO A 147 18.61 -15.78 -7.28
C PRO A 147 19.18 -15.14 -8.53
N LEU A 148 18.54 -14.11 -9.05
CA LEU A 148 18.92 -13.37 -10.26
C LEU A 148 19.61 -12.03 -9.98
N GLU A 149 19.99 -11.75 -8.72
CA GLU A 149 20.64 -10.48 -8.34
C GLU A 149 21.96 -10.26 -9.09
N ASP A 150 22.75 -11.31 -9.31
CA ASP A 150 24.04 -11.26 -10.02
C ASP A 150 23.89 -11.03 -11.54
N SER A 151 22.71 -11.30 -12.10
CA SER A 151 22.42 -11.07 -13.53
C SER A 151 21.83 -9.70 -13.83
N GLY A 152 21.78 -8.77 -12.86
CA GLY A 152 21.20 -7.44 -13.03
C GLY A 152 19.67 -7.44 -13.09
N GLU A 153 19.04 -8.53 -12.68
CA GLU A 153 17.59 -8.65 -12.54
C GLU A 153 17.08 -7.93 -11.27
N ALA A 154 15.78 -8.01 -11.03
CA ALA A 154 15.14 -7.41 -9.88
C ALA A 154 15.66 -8.02 -8.58
N THR A 155 16.05 -7.19 -7.63
CA THR A 155 16.70 -7.60 -6.39
C THR A 155 15.83 -7.37 -5.16
N SER A 156 16.01 -8.23 -4.15
CA SER A 156 15.46 -8.01 -2.81
C SER A 156 16.18 -6.85 -2.05
N ARG A 157 17.32 -6.39 -2.58
CA ARG A 157 18.12 -5.24 -2.08
C ARG A 157 17.68 -3.94 -2.72
N PHE A 158 16.43 -3.83 -3.12
CA PHE A 158 15.87 -2.66 -3.76
C PHE A 158 16.02 -1.38 -2.92
N ALA A 159 16.05 -0.25 -3.60
CA ALA A 159 15.93 1.07 -3.00
C ALA A 159 14.96 1.91 -3.83
N LEU A 160 14.06 2.60 -3.16
CA LEU A 160 13.06 3.43 -3.82
C LEU A 160 12.63 4.62 -2.96
N ILE A 161 12.13 5.65 -3.62
CA ILE A 161 11.50 6.81 -3.01
C ILE A 161 10.02 6.83 -3.36
N ASN A 162 9.17 7.01 -2.37
CA ASN A 162 7.73 7.19 -2.54
C ASN A 162 7.31 8.60 -2.10
N LEU A 163 6.47 9.21 -2.89
CA LEU A 163 5.76 10.44 -2.55
C LEU A 163 4.26 10.19 -2.65
N ASN A 164 3.53 10.52 -1.57
CA ASN A 164 2.08 10.50 -1.56
C ASN A 164 1.60 11.88 -1.10
N LEU A 165 0.75 12.52 -1.88
CA LEU A 165 0.11 13.79 -1.57
C LEU A 165 -1.40 13.61 -1.66
N ASN A 166 -2.11 14.12 -0.68
CA ASN A 166 -3.56 14.19 -0.68
C ASN A 166 -3.97 15.61 -0.32
N TYR A 167 -4.86 16.18 -1.11
CA TYR A 167 -5.43 17.49 -0.85
C TYR A 167 -6.94 17.40 -1.01
N LYS A 168 -7.67 17.92 -0.03
CA LYS A 168 -9.12 18.02 -0.03
C LYS A 168 -9.52 19.46 0.20
N TYR A 169 -10.48 19.92 -0.59
CA TYR A 169 -11.08 21.24 -0.45
C TYR A 169 -12.60 21.13 -0.43
N LYS A 170 -13.23 21.75 0.56
CA LYS A 170 -14.70 21.89 0.64
C LYS A 170 -15.06 23.32 0.30
N PHE A 171 -15.85 23.51 -0.72
CA PHE A 171 -16.38 24.80 -1.08
C PHE A 171 -17.52 25.19 -0.13
N GLU A 172 -17.93 26.47 -0.14
CA GLU A 172 -19.12 26.94 0.57
C GLU A 172 -20.40 26.29 0.01
N LEU A 173 -20.41 25.99 -1.27
CA LEU A 173 -21.43 25.16 -1.94
C LEU A 173 -21.28 23.68 -1.53
N PRO A 174 -22.30 22.83 -1.74
CA PRO A 174 -22.22 21.40 -1.48
C PRO A 174 -21.28 20.68 -2.47
N LEU A 175 -20.12 21.27 -2.72
CA LEU A 175 -19.10 20.84 -3.66
C LEU A 175 -17.81 20.55 -2.89
N SER A 176 -17.12 19.47 -3.25
CA SER A 176 -15.80 19.13 -2.70
C SER A 176 -14.84 18.66 -3.80
N TYR A 177 -13.58 19.02 -3.65
CA TYR A 177 -12.50 18.62 -4.54
C TYR A 177 -11.50 17.77 -3.79
N ASP A 178 -11.13 16.65 -4.40
CA ASP A 178 -10.12 15.70 -3.91
C ASP A 178 -9.02 15.52 -4.95
N LEU A 179 -7.76 15.79 -4.56
CA LEU A 179 -6.57 15.53 -5.36
C LEU A 179 -5.70 14.50 -4.65
N ASN A 180 -5.35 13.42 -5.36
CA ASN A 180 -4.40 12.44 -4.90
C ASN A 180 -3.26 12.30 -5.90
N ILE A 181 -2.02 12.47 -5.43
CA ILE A 181 -0.81 12.26 -6.24
C ILE A 181 0.02 11.17 -5.57
N ASN A 182 0.33 10.12 -6.32
CA ASN A 182 1.24 9.08 -5.89
C ASN A 182 2.38 9.01 -6.89
N ALA A 183 3.62 9.07 -6.41
CA ALA A 183 4.80 8.92 -7.22
C ALA A 183 5.78 7.94 -6.58
N ARG A 184 6.45 7.16 -7.42
CA ARG A 184 7.53 6.26 -7.03
C ARG A 184 8.72 6.43 -7.94
N TYR A 185 9.90 6.45 -7.35
CA TYR A 185 11.16 6.45 -8.06
C TYR A 185 12.03 5.30 -7.54
N GLY A 186 12.26 4.28 -8.35
CA GLY A 186 13.16 3.17 -8.04
C GLY A 186 14.61 3.59 -8.32
N LEU A 187 15.50 3.40 -7.36
CA LEU A 187 16.92 3.71 -7.52
C LEU A 187 17.69 2.56 -8.18
N ASN A 188 17.08 1.39 -8.22
CA ASN A 188 17.56 0.20 -8.92
C ASN A 188 16.36 -0.58 -9.47
N LYS A 189 16.61 -1.69 -10.17
CA LYS A 189 15.55 -2.52 -10.73
C LYS A 189 14.71 -3.14 -9.61
N LEU A 190 13.41 -2.93 -9.68
CA LEU A 190 12.46 -3.36 -8.66
C LEU A 190 11.83 -4.70 -9.04
N SER A 191 11.56 -5.53 -8.04
CA SER A 191 10.72 -6.70 -8.24
C SER A 191 9.28 -6.29 -8.56
N LEU A 192 8.53 -7.13 -9.26
CA LEU A 192 7.14 -6.86 -9.65
C LEU A 192 6.25 -6.38 -8.48
N GLN A 193 6.52 -6.88 -7.28
CA GLN A 193 5.78 -6.50 -6.06
C GLN A 193 6.10 -5.08 -5.56
N ASP A 194 7.25 -4.54 -5.92
CA ASP A 194 7.71 -3.21 -5.50
C ASP A 194 7.70 -2.19 -6.66
N THR A 195 7.32 -2.60 -7.89
CA THR A 195 7.11 -1.69 -9.02
C THR A 195 5.91 -0.77 -8.79
N PHE A 196 5.87 0.33 -9.52
CA PHE A 196 4.69 1.20 -9.59
C PHE A 196 3.74 0.66 -10.66
N SER A 197 2.46 0.55 -10.32
CA SER A 197 1.44 0.06 -11.24
C SER A 197 0.34 1.11 -11.44
N ILE A 198 -0.05 1.30 -12.69
CA ILE A 198 -1.21 2.09 -13.11
C ILE A 198 -2.13 1.22 -13.97
N GLY A 199 -3.41 1.56 -14.02
CA GLY A 199 -4.41 0.83 -14.81
C GLY A 199 -5.43 0.11 -13.95
N GLY A 200 -5.85 0.71 -12.84
CA GLY A 200 -6.91 0.18 -11.99
C GLY A 200 -7.61 1.25 -11.16
N TYR A 201 -8.71 0.89 -10.55
CA TYR A 201 -9.57 1.79 -9.76
C TYR A 201 -8.81 2.65 -8.73
N HIS A 202 -7.72 2.13 -8.17
CA HIS A 202 -6.93 2.84 -7.15
C HIS A 202 -5.82 3.74 -7.70
N SER A 203 -5.51 3.65 -8.99
CA SER A 203 -4.46 4.47 -9.65
C SER A 203 -5.05 5.43 -10.68
N VAL A 204 -5.43 4.94 -11.84
CA VAL A 204 -6.09 5.69 -12.90
C VAL A 204 -7.41 4.98 -13.19
N ARG A 205 -8.53 5.64 -12.86
CA ARG A 205 -9.88 5.10 -13.08
C ARG A 205 -10.19 5.05 -14.57
N GLY A 206 -11.09 4.15 -14.96
CA GLY A 206 -11.46 3.93 -16.36
C GLY A 206 -10.79 2.71 -16.97
N PHE A 207 -9.84 2.10 -16.25
CA PHE A 207 -9.31 0.78 -16.56
C PHE A 207 -9.92 -0.27 -15.63
N ASP A 208 -10.19 -1.46 -16.16
CA ASP A 208 -10.79 -2.59 -15.43
C ASP A 208 -9.85 -3.24 -14.41
N GLY A 209 -8.56 -2.97 -14.53
CA GLY A 209 -7.50 -3.57 -13.70
C GLY A 209 -6.96 -4.89 -14.25
N GLU A 210 -7.53 -5.44 -15.32
CA GLU A 210 -7.00 -6.63 -15.99
C GLU A 210 -5.68 -6.31 -16.71
N SER A 211 -5.59 -5.11 -17.28
CA SER A 211 -4.37 -4.61 -17.94
C SER A 211 -3.74 -3.50 -17.12
N SER A 212 -2.59 -3.76 -16.54
CA SER A 212 -1.83 -2.76 -15.78
C SER A 212 -0.46 -2.51 -16.39
N LEU A 213 -0.07 -1.24 -16.47
CA LEU A 213 1.29 -0.85 -16.79
C LEU A 213 2.10 -0.82 -15.51
N VAL A 214 3.25 -1.47 -15.52
CA VAL A 214 4.16 -1.54 -14.37
C VAL A 214 5.53 -0.98 -14.74
N GLY A 215 6.16 -0.29 -13.80
CA GLY A 215 7.47 0.32 -14.02
C GLY A 215 8.23 0.56 -12.72
N ASN A 216 9.55 0.73 -12.83
CA ASN A 216 10.40 1.12 -11.69
C ASN A 216 10.09 2.54 -11.21
N HIS A 217 9.63 3.39 -12.12
CA HIS A 217 9.24 4.77 -11.86
C HIS A 217 7.82 4.97 -12.34
N GLY A 218 7.07 5.78 -11.64
CA GLY A 218 5.72 6.10 -12.05
C GLY A 218 5.11 7.21 -11.22
N VAL A 219 4.11 7.84 -11.79
CA VAL A 219 3.28 8.83 -11.14
C VAL A 219 1.82 8.59 -11.51
N SER A 220 0.93 8.76 -10.56
CA SER A 220 -0.51 8.83 -10.81
C SER A 220 -1.11 10.05 -10.14
N VAL A 221 -2.00 10.71 -10.84
CA VAL A 221 -2.72 11.89 -10.39
C VAL A 221 -4.21 11.60 -10.53
N ARG A 222 -4.95 11.69 -9.43
CA ARG A 222 -6.39 11.49 -9.40
C ARG A 222 -7.06 12.78 -8.94
N ASN A 223 -7.96 13.28 -9.76
CA ASN A 223 -8.79 14.42 -9.46
C ASN A 223 -10.24 13.98 -9.34
N THR A 224 -10.93 14.42 -8.30
CA THR A 224 -12.34 14.14 -8.12
C THR A 224 -13.05 15.40 -7.65
N LEU A 225 -14.05 15.80 -8.40
CA LEU A 225 -14.99 16.84 -8.03
C LEU A 225 -16.32 16.20 -7.67
N SER A 226 -16.79 16.39 -6.45
CA SER A 226 -18.02 15.77 -5.95
C SER A 226 -19.04 16.84 -5.57
N TYR A 227 -20.28 16.67 -6.02
CA TYR A 227 -21.42 17.53 -5.68
C TYR A 227 -22.44 16.74 -4.86
N ASN A 228 -22.74 17.21 -3.66
CA ASN A 228 -23.71 16.61 -2.75
C ASN A 228 -25.07 17.30 -2.92
N TYR A 229 -26.01 16.67 -3.61
CA TYR A 229 -27.31 17.29 -3.91
C TYR A 229 -28.44 16.90 -2.95
N TYR A 230 -28.24 15.85 -2.15
CA TYR A 230 -29.17 15.42 -1.10
C TYR A 230 -28.43 14.76 0.05
N LYS A 231 -29.05 14.67 1.25
CA LYS A 231 -28.44 14.28 2.53
C LYS A 231 -27.45 13.09 2.48
N ARG A 232 -27.58 12.18 1.50
CA ARG A 232 -26.72 10.99 1.32
C ARG A 232 -26.33 10.72 -0.12
N ASN A 233 -26.74 11.56 -1.05
CA ASN A 233 -26.51 11.34 -2.47
C ASN A 233 -25.49 12.35 -3.00
N SER A 234 -24.50 11.86 -3.71
CA SER A 234 -23.49 12.68 -4.39
C SER A 234 -23.27 12.21 -5.82
N VAL A 235 -22.98 13.13 -6.68
CA VAL A 235 -22.47 12.89 -8.03
C VAL A 235 -21.04 13.35 -8.08
N TYR A 236 -20.19 12.61 -8.74
CA TYR A 236 -18.80 13.00 -8.90
C TYR A 236 -18.33 12.91 -10.35
N ALA A 237 -17.39 13.78 -10.70
CA ALA A 237 -16.63 13.73 -11.93
C ALA A 237 -15.13 13.54 -11.56
N GLY A 238 -14.45 12.69 -12.31
CA GLY A 238 -13.03 12.41 -12.09
C GLY A 238 -12.23 12.52 -13.37
N LEU A 239 -11.03 13.10 -13.27
CA LEU A 239 -10.02 13.13 -14.32
C LEU A 239 -8.72 12.62 -13.74
N ASP A 240 -8.25 11.51 -14.24
CA ASP A 240 -7.05 10.83 -13.75
C ASP A 240 -6.00 10.74 -14.85
N ALA A 241 -4.73 10.76 -14.47
CA ALA A 241 -3.57 10.61 -15.36
C ALA A 241 -2.49 9.77 -14.68
N GLY A 242 -1.70 9.09 -15.45
CA GLY A 242 -0.56 8.32 -14.97
C GLY A 242 0.42 7.96 -16.08
#